data_c6a0aa606af4840075bd4abc6cfac876
#
_entry.id   c6a0aa606af4840075bd4abc6cfac876
#
_cell.length_a   1.000
_cell.length_b   1.000
_cell.length_c   1.000
_cell.angle_alpha   90.00
_cell.angle_beta   90.00
_cell.angle_gamma   90.00
#
_symmetry.space_group_name_H-M   'P 1'
#
loop_
_entity.id
_entity.type
_entity.pdbx_description
1 polymer ?
#
loop_
_entity_poly.entity_id
_entity_poly.type
_entity_poly.pdbx_seq_one_letter_code
_entity_poly.pdbx_strand_id
1 'polypeptide(L)'
;MAEHPWFPLFVDLSGKKILVAGGGRIALRRIRTLLGFTEKVIVVAPRFLPELLDLEAEGKVVLLRRPYASTDPEGAALVLAATDDEAVNEAVRSDCKRLGIPVNVSSDRRKSDFYFPGIARKGGYVAGVTASGGDHAGTKKLTEAIRELIEHFQD
;
A
#
# COMPACT_ATOMS: atom_id res chain seq x y z
N MET A 1 -7.69 5.30 -21.08
CA MET A 1 -6.98 6.38 -20.34
C MET A 1 -7.98 7.08 -19.43
N ALA A 2 -7.56 7.51 -18.25
CA ALA A 2 -8.39 8.43 -17.50
C ALA A 2 -8.46 9.75 -18.26
N GLU A 3 -9.64 10.35 -18.37
CA GLU A 3 -9.83 11.65 -19.03
C GLU A 3 -9.01 12.76 -18.34
N HIS A 4 -8.73 12.58 -17.05
CA HIS A 4 -7.93 13.50 -16.24
C HIS A 4 -6.87 12.73 -15.44
N PRO A 5 -5.66 13.29 -15.28
CA PRO A 5 -4.65 12.72 -14.40
C PRO A 5 -5.12 12.80 -12.93
N TRP A 6 -4.68 11.84 -12.12
CA TRP A 6 -5.02 11.82 -10.70
C TRP A 6 -4.24 12.89 -9.95
N PHE A 7 -4.94 13.58 -9.05
CA PHE A 7 -4.34 14.63 -8.21
C PHE A 7 -3.43 14.01 -7.15
N PRO A 8 -2.15 14.44 -7.05
CA PRO A 8 -1.26 13.95 -6.02
C PRO A 8 -1.62 14.54 -4.65
N LEU A 9 -1.64 13.68 -3.64
CA LEU A 9 -1.92 14.04 -2.27
C LEU A 9 -0.89 13.38 -1.34
N PHE A 10 -0.34 14.15 -0.41
CA PHE A 10 0.50 13.63 0.67
C PHE A 10 -0.33 13.47 1.93
N VAL A 11 -0.28 12.29 2.53
CA VAL A 11 -1.06 11.93 3.71
C VAL A 11 -0.13 11.62 4.87
N ASP A 12 -0.35 12.24 6.01
CA ASP A 12 0.34 11.87 7.25
C ASP A 12 -0.21 10.54 7.78
N LEU A 13 0.62 9.51 7.74
CA LEU A 13 0.31 8.18 8.27
C LEU A 13 0.96 7.90 9.62
N SER A 14 1.66 8.87 10.22
CA SER A 14 2.34 8.71 11.51
C SER A 14 1.36 8.22 12.58
N GLY A 15 1.68 7.10 13.22
CA GLY A 15 0.86 6.50 14.28
C GLY A 15 -0.51 5.98 13.83
N LYS A 16 -0.82 6.00 12.54
CA LYS A 16 -2.11 5.52 12.01
C LYS A 16 -2.04 4.05 11.61
N LYS A 17 -3.09 3.32 11.94
CA LYS A 17 -3.26 1.91 11.55
C LYS A 17 -3.45 1.82 10.03
N ILE A 18 -2.66 0.96 9.40
CA ILE A 18 -2.86 0.53 8.02
C ILE A 18 -3.18 -0.97 8.03
N LEU A 19 -4.24 -1.36 7.35
CA LEU A 19 -4.57 -2.77 7.16
C LEU A 19 -4.14 -3.24 5.77
N VAL A 20 -3.48 -4.38 5.71
CA VAL A 20 -3.18 -5.08 4.47
C VAL A 20 -3.83 -6.46 4.51
N ALA A 21 -4.77 -6.73 3.60
CA ALA A 21 -5.31 -8.05 3.37
C ALA A 21 -4.49 -8.74 2.29
N GLY A 22 -3.78 -9.80 2.68
CA GLY A 22 -2.88 -10.57 1.80
C GLY A 22 -1.47 -10.71 2.37
N GLY A 23 -0.88 -11.88 2.18
CA GLY A 23 0.46 -12.24 2.68
C GLY A 23 1.47 -12.57 1.58
N GLY A 24 1.19 -12.20 0.33
CA GLY A 24 2.02 -12.49 -0.84
C GLY A 24 2.99 -11.38 -1.23
N ARG A 25 3.58 -11.51 -2.43
CA ARG A 25 4.64 -10.60 -2.94
C ARG A 25 4.18 -9.15 -3.09
N ILE A 26 2.94 -8.93 -3.57
CA ILE A 26 2.41 -7.57 -3.74
C ILE A 26 2.24 -6.91 -2.38
N ALA A 27 1.64 -7.63 -1.41
CA ALA A 27 1.51 -7.16 -0.04
C ALA A 27 2.87 -6.82 0.56
N LEU A 28 3.84 -7.73 0.51
CA LEU A 28 5.20 -7.52 1.03
C LEU A 28 5.86 -6.26 0.47
N ARG A 29 5.81 -6.06 -0.86
CA ARG A 29 6.39 -4.88 -1.50
C ARG A 29 5.78 -3.58 -0.98
N ARG A 30 4.45 -3.54 -0.85
CA ARG A 30 3.73 -2.36 -0.36
C ARG A 30 3.96 -2.12 1.13
N ILE A 31 4.00 -3.18 1.93
CA ILE A 31 4.31 -3.11 3.37
C ILE A 31 5.70 -2.50 3.58
N ARG A 32 6.72 -2.95 2.86
CA ARG A 32 8.06 -2.37 2.93
C ARG A 32 8.09 -0.88 2.64
N THR A 33 7.29 -0.41 1.68
CA THR A 33 7.13 1.02 1.41
C THR A 33 6.43 1.73 2.57
N LEU A 34 5.32 1.20 3.07
CA LEU A 34 4.53 1.80 4.15
C LEU A 34 5.29 1.92 5.47
N LEU A 35 6.17 0.98 5.79
CA LEU A 35 7.03 1.02 6.98
C LEU A 35 7.96 2.25 7.03
N GLY A 36 8.10 2.95 5.93
CA GLY A 36 8.77 4.26 5.90
C GLY A 36 7.89 5.42 6.34
N PHE A 37 6.59 5.21 6.58
CA PHE A 37 5.60 6.26 6.87
C PHE A 37 4.74 5.99 8.09
N THR A 38 4.69 4.75 8.58
CA THR A 38 3.96 4.35 9.78
C THR A 38 4.57 3.11 10.41
N GLU A 39 4.46 2.99 11.72
CA GLU A 39 4.83 1.80 12.50
C GLU A 39 3.64 0.88 12.80
N LYS A 40 2.42 1.21 12.36
CA LYS A 40 1.20 0.46 12.69
C LYS A 40 0.62 -0.26 11.46
N VAL A 41 1.36 -1.22 10.94
CA VAL A 41 0.91 -2.06 9.82
C VAL A 41 0.41 -3.40 10.36
N ILE A 42 -0.86 -3.69 10.10
CA ILE A 42 -1.51 -4.96 10.44
C ILE A 42 -1.78 -5.71 9.13
N VAL A 43 -1.39 -6.97 9.08
CA VAL A 43 -1.54 -7.80 7.89
C VAL A 43 -2.40 -9.02 8.22
N VAL A 44 -3.46 -9.24 7.48
CA VAL A 44 -4.34 -10.40 7.65
C VAL A 44 -4.26 -11.31 6.44
N ALA A 45 -3.91 -12.57 6.68
CA ALA A 45 -3.91 -13.62 5.67
C ALA A 45 -3.83 -15.02 6.34
N PRO A 46 -4.31 -16.08 5.69
CA PRO A 46 -4.10 -17.45 6.17
C PRO A 46 -2.63 -17.88 6.13
N ARG A 47 -1.85 -17.34 5.19
CA ARG A 47 -0.42 -17.66 4.99
C ARG A 47 0.37 -16.41 4.65
N PHE A 48 1.65 -16.42 5.03
CA PHE A 48 2.57 -15.32 4.82
C PHE A 48 3.87 -15.79 4.18
N LEU A 49 4.47 -14.95 3.36
CA LEU A 49 5.84 -15.15 2.91
C LEU A 49 6.81 -15.11 4.10
N PRO A 50 7.94 -15.86 4.06
CA PRO A 50 8.93 -15.84 5.14
C PRO A 50 9.40 -14.45 5.54
N GLU A 51 9.57 -13.56 4.58
CA GLU A 51 10.01 -12.18 4.81
C GLU A 51 9.01 -11.36 5.64
N LEU A 52 7.72 -11.70 5.63
CA LEU A 52 6.72 -11.08 6.50
C LEU A 52 6.85 -11.59 7.94
N LEU A 53 7.22 -12.87 8.12
CA LEU A 53 7.52 -13.43 9.43
C LEU A 53 8.76 -12.77 10.06
N ASP A 54 9.77 -12.47 9.24
CA ASP A 54 10.95 -11.74 9.67
C ASP A 54 10.59 -10.32 10.13
N LEU A 55 9.75 -9.61 9.37
CA LEU A 55 9.26 -8.28 9.76
C LEU A 55 8.43 -8.30 11.07
N GLU A 56 7.66 -9.36 11.32
CA GLU A 56 6.95 -9.54 12.58
C GLU A 56 7.93 -9.79 13.75
N ALA A 57 8.93 -10.65 13.54
CA ALA A 57 9.96 -10.92 14.52
C ALA A 57 10.77 -9.66 14.90
N GLU A 58 10.94 -8.75 13.96
CA GLU A 58 11.54 -7.42 14.17
C GLU A 58 10.57 -6.41 14.82
N GLY A 59 9.32 -6.79 15.10
CA GLY A 59 8.30 -5.91 15.67
C GLY A 59 7.77 -4.83 14.73
N LYS A 60 7.99 -4.96 13.41
CA LYS A 60 7.63 -3.95 12.40
C LYS A 60 6.19 -4.08 11.91
N VAL A 61 5.61 -5.27 11.98
CA VAL A 61 4.23 -5.55 11.57
C VAL A 61 3.55 -6.46 12.56
N VAL A 62 2.22 -6.49 12.55
CA VAL A 62 1.39 -7.47 13.25
C VAL A 62 0.74 -8.38 12.23
N LEU A 63 0.94 -9.69 12.34
CA LEU A 63 0.36 -10.68 11.43
C LEU A 63 -0.83 -11.40 12.09
N LEU A 64 -1.99 -11.31 11.46
CA LEU A 64 -3.20 -12.03 11.83
C LEU A 64 -3.33 -13.28 10.94
N ARG A 65 -2.99 -14.46 11.50
CA ARG A 65 -2.96 -15.76 10.78
C ARG A 65 -4.35 -16.37 10.71
N ARG A 66 -5.20 -15.76 9.92
CA ARG A 66 -6.59 -16.19 9.69
C ARG A 66 -7.14 -15.58 8.39
N PRO A 67 -8.27 -16.05 7.87
CA PRO A 67 -9.00 -15.35 6.84
C PRO A 67 -9.39 -13.93 7.25
N TYR A 68 -9.57 -13.06 6.26
CA TYR A 68 -10.11 -11.72 6.43
C TYR A 68 -11.49 -11.75 7.11
N ALA A 69 -11.74 -10.79 7.98
CA ALA A 69 -13.04 -10.57 8.62
C ALA A 69 -13.53 -9.13 8.36
N SER A 70 -14.85 -8.94 8.26
CA SER A 70 -15.47 -7.65 7.92
C SER A 70 -15.20 -6.52 8.91
N THR A 71 -14.75 -6.84 10.12
CA THR A 71 -14.35 -5.88 11.16
C THR A 71 -12.89 -5.45 11.07
N ASP A 72 -12.06 -6.13 10.28
CA ASP A 72 -10.64 -5.85 10.19
C ASP A 72 -10.30 -4.40 9.78
N PRO A 73 -11.04 -3.77 8.85
CA PRO A 73 -10.78 -2.39 8.44
C PRO A 73 -11.05 -1.33 9.51
N GLU A 74 -11.81 -1.66 10.56
CA GLU A 74 -12.20 -0.69 11.57
C GLU A 74 -11.01 0.05 12.18
N GLY A 75 -11.08 1.37 12.18
CA GLY A 75 -10.02 2.25 12.69
C GLY A 75 -8.78 2.36 11.80
N ALA A 76 -8.75 1.76 10.61
CA ALA A 76 -7.67 1.95 9.67
C ALA A 76 -7.77 3.30 8.95
N ALA A 77 -6.63 3.95 8.71
CA ALA A 77 -6.55 5.17 7.90
C ALA A 77 -6.66 4.86 6.40
N LEU A 78 -6.10 3.75 5.97
CA LEU A 78 -6.27 3.16 4.64
C LEU A 78 -6.09 1.64 4.66
N VAL A 79 -6.59 1.00 3.61
CA VAL A 79 -6.58 -0.45 3.46
C VAL A 79 -6.03 -0.84 2.10
N LEU A 80 -5.22 -1.90 2.07
CA LEU A 80 -4.76 -2.55 0.84
C LEU A 80 -5.40 -3.93 0.71
N ALA A 81 -6.21 -4.15 -0.32
CA ALA A 81 -6.68 -5.47 -0.73
C ALA A 81 -5.69 -6.06 -1.74
N ALA A 82 -4.82 -6.96 -1.25
CA ALA A 82 -3.68 -7.50 -2.00
C ALA A 82 -3.61 -9.02 -1.92
N THR A 83 -4.77 -9.67 -1.95
CA THR A 83 -4.90 -11.14 -2.01
C THR A 83 -4.94 -11.62 -3.46
N ASP A 84 -4.76 -12.90 -3.68
CA ASP A 84 -4.99 -13.61 -4.93
C ASP A 84 -6.44 -14.08 -5.11
N ASP A 85 -7.29 -13.84 -4.10
CA ASP A 85 -8.71 -14.17 -4.11
C ASP A 85 -9.56 -12.90 -4.37
N GLU A 86 -10.17 -12.83 -5.56
CA GLU A 86 -11.01 -11.71 -5.95
C GLU A 86 -12.24 -11.52 -5.06
N ALA A 87 -12.82 -12.63 -4.53
CA ALA A 87 -13.96 -12.53 -3.62
C ALA A 87 -13.56 -11.86 -2.30
N VAL A 88 -12.38 -12.18 -1.78
CA VAL A 88 -11.83 -11.52 -0.59
C VAL A 88 -11.53 -10.05 -0.89
N ASN A 89 -10.90 -9.73 -2.01
CA ASN A 89 -10.62 -8.35 -2.39
C ASN A 89 -11.90 -7.51 -2.52
N GLU A 90 -12.98 -8.08 -3.06
CA GLU A 90 -14.27 -7.40 -3.17
C GLU A 90 -14.95 -7.23 -1.79
N ALA A 91 -14.84 -8.21 -0.90
CA ALA A 91 -15.33 -8.09 0.48
C ALA A 91 -14.60 -6.95 1.22
N VAL A 92 -13.27 -6.90 1.14
CA VAL A 92 -12.46 -5.81 1.72
C VAL A 92 -12.91 -4.45 1.18
N ARG A 93 -13.09 -4.34 -0.14
CA ARG A 93 -13.55 -3.10 -0.79
C ARG A 93 -14.93 -2.68 -0.29
N SER A 94 -15.87 -3.62 -0.24
CA SER A 94 -17.24 -3.36 0.22
C SER A 94 -17.29 -2.87 1.67
N ASP A 95 -16.53 -3.51 2.57
CA ASP A 95 -16.45 -3.12 3.97
C ASP A 95 -15.80 -1.74 4.13
N CYS A 96 -14.72 -1.47 3.41
CA CYS A 96 -14.08 -0.15 3.41
C CYS A 96 -15.03 0.94 2.92
N LYS A 97 -15.79 0.68 1.85
CA LYS A 97 -16.80 1.62 1.35
C LYS A 97 -17.88 1.92 2.38
N ARG A 98 -18.38 0.90 3.06
CA ARG A 98 -19.36 1.03 4.15
C ARG A 98 -18.83 1.86 5.32
N LEU A 99 -17.54 1.72 5.62
CA LEU A 99 -16.87 2.42 6.73
C LEU A 99 -16.30 3.80 6.34
N GLY A 100 -16.34 4.18 5.07
CA GLY A 100 -15.73 5.42 4.58
C GLY A 100 -14.21 5.43 4.63
N ILE A 101 -13.56 4.25 4.53
CA ILE A 101 -12.11 4.08 4.60
C ILE A 101 -11.55 3.92 3.19
N PRO A 102 -10.54 4.72 2.79
CA PRO A 102 -9.91 4.58 1.48
C PRO A 102 -9.28 3.19 1.29
N VAL A 103 -9.55 2.58 0.13
CA VAL A 103 -9.03 1.26 -0.21
C VAL A 103 -8.32 1.26 -1.56
N ASN A 104 -7.19 0.55 -1.62
CA ASN A 104 -6.54 0.19 -2.87
C ASN A 104 -6.72 -1.31 -3.14
N VAL A 105 -7.27 -1.64 -4.29
CA VAL A 105 -7.44 -3.03 -4.75
C VAL A 105 -6.35 -3.34 -5.78
N SER A 106 -5.40 -4.20 -5.41
CA SER A 106 -4.20 -4.44 -6.23
C SER A 106 -4.48 -5.15 -7.55
N SER A 107 -5.57 -5.90 -7.63
CA SER A 107 -5.99 -6.64 -8.83
C SER A 107 -6.76 -5.78 -9.84
N ASP A 108 -7.42 -4.70 -9.39
CA ASP A 108 -8.21 -3.82 -10.27
C ASP A 108 -8.14 -2.35 -9.82
N ARG A 109 -7.38 -1.55 -10.57
CA ARG A 109 -7.23 -0.12 -10.31
C ARG A 109 -8.55 0.66 -10.32
N ARG A 110 -9.55 0.22 -11.10
CA ARG A 110 -10.86 0.89 -11.21
C ARG A 110 -11.70 0.76 -9.93
N LYS A 111 -11.33 -0.21 -9.08
CA LYS A 111 -11.96 -0.45 -7.77
C LYS A 111 -11.23 0.25 -6.63
N SER A 112 -10.19 1.02 -6.94
CA SER A 112 -9.33 1.69 -5.95
C SER A 112 -9.71 3.15 -5.77
N ASP A 113 -9.69 3.64 -4.53
CA ASP A 113 -9.90 5.05 -4.21
C ASP A 113 -8.62 5.87 -4.36
N PHE A 114 -7.46 5.23 -4.32
CA PHE A 114 -6.15 5.85 -4.52
C PHE A 114 -5.20 4.88 -5.23
N TYR A 115 -4.18 5.43 -5.91
CA TYR A 115 -3.10 4.64 -6.46
C TYR A 115 -1.97 4.49 -5.44
N PHE A 116 -1.35 3.29 -5.44
CA PHE A 116 -0.12 3.08 -4.69
C PHE A 116 1.05 3.50 -5.58
N PRO A 117 1.73 4.63 -5.28
CA PRO A 117 2.73 5.20 -6.17
C PRO A 117 4.08 4.48 -6.08
N GLY A 118 4.93 4.68 -7.09
CA GLY A 118 6.37 4.54 -6.92
C GLY A 118 6.88 5.64 -6.00
N ILE A 119 7.77 5.30 -5.05
CA ILE A 119 8.27 6.24 -4.05
C ILE A 119 9.79 6.39 -4.16
N ALA A 120 10.25 7.64 -4.21
CA ALA A 120 11.63 8.02 -3.97
C ALA A 120 11.66 8.99 -2.78
N ARG A 121 12.62 8.81 -1.86
CA ARG A 121 12.74 9.69 -0.70
C ARG A 121 14.17 9.79 -0.20
N LYS A 122 14.52 10.98 0.36
CA LYS A 122 15.77 11.25 1.08
C LYS A 122 15.50 12.32 2.14
N GLY A 123 15.82 12.02 3.39
CA GLY A 123 15.48 12.92 4.50
C GLY A 123 13.99 13.23 4.54
N GLY A 124 13.62 14.50 4.50
CA GLY A 124 12.24 14.98 4.46
C GLY A 124 11.62 15.06 3.06
N TYR A 125 12.41 14.85 2.00
CA TYR A 125 11.93 14.93 0.63
C TYR A 125 11.27 13.61 0.21
N VAL A 126 10.08 13.69 -0.37
CA VAL A 126 9.31 12.55 -0.86
C VAL A 126 8.78 12.87 -2.25
N ALA A 127 9.02 11.98 -3.19
CA ALA A 127 8.41 12.02 -4.52
C ALA A 127 7.54 10.78 -4.73
N GLY A 128 6.29 11.01 -5.12
CA GLY A 128 5.36 9.96 -5.53
C GLY A 128 5.17 9.96 -7.04
N VAL A 129 5.28 8.82 -7.69
CA VAL A 129 5.18 8.68 -9.15
C VAL A 129 4.07 7.73 -9.52
N THR A 130 3.19 8.16 -10.40
CA THR A 130 2.15 7.32 -11.01
C THR A 130 1.92 7.72 -12.47
N ALA A 131 1.62 6.75 -13.32
CA ALA A 131 1.12 6.96 -14.68
C ALA A 131 -0.38 6.66 -14.74
N SER A 132 -1.12 7.04 -13.70
CA SER A 132 -2.57 6.79 -13.56
C SER A 132 -2.94 5.31 -13.79
N GLY A 133 -2.03 4.40 -13.41
CA GLY A 133 -2.18 2.96 -13.55
C GLY A 133 -2.05 2.43 -14.99
N GLY A 134 -1.67 3.27 -15.95
CA GLY A 134 -1.58 2.90 -17.37
C GLY A 134 -0.22 2.34 -17.80
N ASP A 135 0.87 2.77 -17.16
CA ASP A 135 2.23 2.37 -17.52
C ASP A 135 3.07 2.06 -16.28
N HIS A 136 3.09 0.80 -15.88
CA HIS A 136 3.88 0.34 -14.74
C HIS A 136 5.40 0.35 -15.01
N ALA A 137 5.81 0.06 -16.25
CA ALA A 137 7.22 0.03 -16.62
C ALA A 137 7.80 1.45 -16.64
N GLY A 138 7.10 2.39 -17.24
CA GLY A 138 7.47 3.81 -17.23
C GLY A 138 7.47 4.40 -15.83
N THR A 139 6.47 4.08 -15.01
CA THR A 139 6.42 4.49 -13.60
C THR A 139 7.65 4.01 -12.83
N LYS A 140 8.02 2.73 -12.98
CA LYS A 140 9.23 2.18 -12.34
C LYS A 140 10.49 2.91 -12.81
N LYS A 141 10.67 3.07 -14.11
CA LYS A 141 11.84 3.73 -14.71
C LYS A 141 11.97 5.19 -14.24
N LEU A 142 10.86 5.92 -14.23
CA LEU A 142 10.85 7.31 -13.77
C LEU A 142 11.13 7.40 -12.27
N THR A 143 10.57 6.48 -11.46
CA THR A 143 10.85 6.43 -10.01
C THR A 143 12.33 6.21 -9.73
N GLU A 144 12.99 5.31 -10.47
CA GLU A 144 14.44 5.08 -10.34
C GLU A 144 15.25 6.33 -10.70
N ALA A 145 14.92 7.00 -11.81
CA ALA A 145 15.58 8.26 -12.22
C ALA A 145 15.43 9.37 -11.15
N ILE A 146 14.23 9.51 -10.58
CA ILE A 146 13.98 10.46 -9.49
C ILE A 146 14.76 10.06 -8.22
N ARG A 147 14.88 8.77 -7.92
CA ARG A 147 15.66 8.29 -6.77
C ARG A 147 17.12 8.64 -6.92
N GLU A 148 17.72 8.45 -8.10
CA GLU A 148 19.08 8.87 -8.39
C GLU A 148 19.25 10.40 -8.27
N LEU A 149 18.30 11.18 -8.78
CA LEU A 149 18.30 12.63 -8.68
C LEU A 149 18.27 13.08 -7.21
N ILE A 150 17.37 12.54 -6.40
CA ILE A 150 17.23 12.87 -4.98
C ILE A 150 18.49 12.51 -4.18
N GLU A 151 19.14 11.36 -4.49
CA GLU A 151 20.38 10.97 -3.83
C GLU A 151 21.50 12.01 -3.98
N HIS A 152 21.59 12.64 -5.16
CA HIS A 152 22.62 13.63 -5.47
C HIS A 152 22.17 15.08 -5.17
N PHE A 153 20.93 15.27 -4.74
CA PHE A 153 20.44 16.59 -4.36
C PHE A 153 21.16 17.07 -3.10
N GLN A 154 21.76 18.26 -3.17
CA GLN A 154 22.40 18.95 -2.06
C GLN A 154 21.50 20.12 -1.66
N ASP A 155 21.25 20.27 -0.36
CA ASP A 155 20.48 21.38 0.22
C ASP A 155 21.22 22.71 0.11
#